data_a100136ea3946512a0f182f843a269a3
#
_entry.id   a100136ea3946512a0f182f843a269a3
#
_cell.length_a   1.000
_cell.length_b   1.000
_cell.length_c   1.000
_cell.angle_alpha   90.00
_cell.angle_beta   90.00
_cell.angle_gamma   90.00
#
_symmetry.space_group_name_H-M   'P 1'
#
loop_
_entity.id
_entity.type
_entity.pdbx_description
1 polymer ?
#
loop_
_entity_poly.entity_id
_entity_poly.type
_entity_poly.pdbx_seq_one_letter_code
_entity_poly.pdbx_strand_id
1 'polypeptide(L)'
;HCDEFVENMPDQWNTMIGENGSELSGGQRQRISIARAFLKDAPIILMDEATASLDVDNESMIQESISKLIENKTVLIIAHRMRTVDGVDHIVVLKDGVVFEQGKPQDLKQQNGIYKHMVEMQMQSHNWKYE
;
A
#
# COMPACT_ATOMS: atom_id res chain seq x y z
N HIS A 1 -15.19 -4.36 -6.19
CA HIS A 1 -14.53 -5.61 -6.64
C HIS A 1 -14.52 -6.74 -5.58
N CYS A 2 -15.49 -6.76 -4.64
CA CYS A 2 -15.69 -7.91 -3.75
C CYS A 2 -16.71 -8.89 -4.33
N ASP A 3 -17.65 -8.41 -5.10
CA ASP A 3 -18.70 -9.14 -5.80
C ASP A 3 -18.16 -10.31 -6.63
N GLU A 4 -17.13 -10.09 -7.42
CA GLU A 4 -16.53 -11.09 -8.31
C GLU A 4 -16.14 -12.41 -7.60
N PHE A 5 -15.57 -12.35 -6.40
CA PHE A 5 -15.20 -13.57 -5.70
C PHE A 5 -16.27 -14.05 -4.72
N VAL A 6 -17.05 -13.12 -4.15
CA VAL A 6 -18.11 -13.47 -3.19
C VAL A 6 -19.23 -14.24 -3.87
N GLU A 7 -19.63 -13.85 -5.09
CA GLU A 7 -20.66 -14.55 -5.86
C GLU A 7 -20.28 -15.99 -6.20
N ASN A 8 -18.99 -16.31 -6.24
CA ASN A 8 -18.48 -17.67 -6.49
C ASN A 8 -18.29 -18.50 -5.21
N MET A 9 -18.57 -17.95 -4.03
CA MET A 9 -18.50 -18.67 -2.77
C MET A 9 -19.77 -19.51 -2.53
N PRO A 10 -19.67 -20.64 -1.79
CA PRO A 10 -20.80 -21.56 -1.59
C PRO A 10 -22.08 -20.91 -1.04
N ASP A 11 -21.93 -20.04 -0.05
CA ASP A 11 -23.04 -19.31 0.58
C ASP A 11 -22.98 -17.80 0.27
N GLN A 12 -22.23 -17.41 -0.77
CA GLN A 12 -22.06 -16.03 -1.22
C GLN A 12 -21.74 -15.08 -0.05
N TRP A 13 -22.53 -14.02 0.16
CA TRP A 13 -22.34 -13.05 1.25
C TRP A 13 -22.50 -13.62 2.66
N ASN A 14 -23.06 -14.83 2.80
CA ASN A 14 -23.23 -15.53 4.08
C ASN A 14 -22.15 -16.58 4.31
N THR A 15 -21.17 -16.71 3.43
CA THR A 15 -20.07 -17.67 3.57
C THR A 15 -19.26 -17.38 4.82
N MET A 16 -19.04 -18.40 5.63
CA MET A 16 -18.14 -18.33 6.78
C MET A 16 -16.70 -18.33 6.28
N ILE A 17 -15.93 -17.29 6.63
CA ILE A 17 -14.57 -17.07 6.10
C ILE A 17 -13.45 -17.41 7.10
N GLY A 18 -13.81 -18.10 8.18
CA GLY A 18 -12.87 -18.44 9.25
C GLY A 18 -12.45 -17.24 10.11
N GLU A 19 -11.68 -17.51 11.15
CA GLU A 19 -11.16 -16.47 12.04
C GLU A 19 -10.21 -15.55 11.27
N ASN A 20 -10.44 -14.24 11.36
CA ASN A 20 -9.67 -13.20 10.62
C ASN A 20 -9.63 -13.41 9.11
N GLY A 21 -10.59 -14.12 8.52
CA GLY A 21 -10.62 -14.39 7.09
C GLY A 21 -9.55 -15.39 6.63
N SER A 22 -9.21 -16.37 7.47
CA SER A 22 -8.15 -17.36 7.19
C SER A 22 -8.40 -18.18 5.92
N GLU A 23 -9.65 -18.33 5.49
CA GLU A 23 -10.04 -19.06 4.27
C GLU A 23 -9.99 -18.19 3.00
N LEU A 24 -9.69 -16.90 3.12
CA LEU A 24 -9.57 -15.98 2.00
C LEU A 24 -8.12 -15.88 1.49
N SER A 25 -7.97 -15.62 0.19
CA SER A 25 -6.67 -15.23 -0.35
C SER A 25 -6.22 -13.86 0.18
N GLY A 26 -4.93 -13.54 0.07
CA GLY A 26 -4.40 -12.23 0.47
C GLY A 26 -5.10 -11.07 -0.24
N GLY A 27 -5.33 -11.19 -1.55
CA GLY A 27 -6.03 -10.18 -2.35
C GLY A 27 -7.51 -10.03 -1.98
N GLN A 28 -8.20 -11.13 -1.66
CA GLN A 28 -9.58 -11.10 -1.19
C GLN A 28 -9.71 -10.38 0.16
N ARG A 29 -8.84 -10.71 1.14
CA ARG A 29 -8.79 -10.00 2.42
C ARG A 29 -8.55 -8.51 2.25
N GLN A 30 -7.63 -8.14 1.35
CA GLN A 30 -7.32 -6.74 1.09
C GLN A 30 -8.50 -6.00 0.46
N ARG A 31 -9.20 -6.58 -0.53
CA ARG A 31 -10.41 -5.99 -1.13
C ARG A 31 -11.50 -5.76 -0.09
N ILE A 32 -11.73 -6.70 0.82
CA ILE A 32 -12.67 -6.51 1.93
C ILE A 32 -12.21 -5.37 2.86
N SER A 33 -10.93 -5.30 3.19
CA SER A 33 -10.39 -4.21 4.02
C SER A 33 -10.59 -2.83 3.38
N ILE A 34 -10.37 -2.72 2.06
CA ILE A 34 -10.64 -1.49 1.29
C ILE A 34 -12.13 -1.16 1.31
N ALA A 35 -13.01 -2.13 1.07
CA ALA A 35 -14.45 -1.93 1.12
C ALA A 35 -14.92 -1.42 2.51
N ARG A 36 -14.37 -1.98 3.59
CA ARG A 36 -14.63 -1.49 4.95
C ARG A 36 -14.14 -0.06 5.19
N ALA A 37 -13.00 0.30 4.60
CA ALA A 37 -12.48 1.67 4.69
C ALA A 37 -13.37 2.68 3.93
N PHE A 38 -13.92 2.30 2.78
CA PHE A 38 -14.94 3.09 2.07
C PHE A 38 -16.18 3.33 2.92
N LEU A 39 -16.72 2.28 3.52
CA LEU A 39 -17.90 2.37 4.39
C LEU A 39 -17.66 3.24 5.63
N LYS A 40 -16.45 3.23 6.17
CA LYS A 40 -16.07 4.05 7.32
C LYS A 40 -15.92 5.52 6.96
N ASP A 41 -15.52 5.81 5.74
CA ASP A 41 -15.31 7.15 5.18
C ASP A 41 -14.53 8.13 6.07
N ALA A 42 -13.47 7.61 6.73
CA ALA A 42 -12.63 8.41 7.63
C ALA A 42 -11.79 9.44 6.84
N PRO A 43 -11.60 10.67 7.38
CA PRO A 43 -10.78 11.70 6.72
C PRO A 43 -9.27 11.40 6.77
N ILE A 44 -8.83 10.50 7.65
CA ILE A 44 -7.44 10.07 7.77
C ILE A 44 -7.39 8.55 7.56
N ILE A 45 -6.52 8.11 6.67
CA ILE A 45 -6.28 6.70 6.34
C ILE A 45 -4.86 6.32 6.73
N LEU A 46 -4.72 5.22 7.46
CA LEU A 46 -3.44 4.60 7.76
C LEU A 46 -3.28 3.37 6.88
N MET A 47 -2.19 3.29 6.13
CA MET A 47 -1.88 2.18 5.24
C MET A 47 -0.54 1.56 5.63
N ASP A 48 -0.56 0.29 6.02
CA ASP A 48 0.63 -0.49 6.30
C ASP A 48 0.80 -1.52 5.18
N GLU A 49 1.89 -1.39 4.43
CA GLU A 49 2.30 -2.31 3.35
C GLU A 49 1.17 -2.75 2.38
N ALA A 50 0.34 -1.81 1.95
CA ALA A 50 -0.90 -2.07 1.20
C ALA A 50 -0.77 -2.87 -0.11
N THR A 51 0.46 -3.19 -0.59
CA THR A 51 0.68 -3.82 -1.91
C THR A 51 1.69 -4.97 -1.92
N ALA A 52 2.04 -5.56 -0.77
CA ALA A 52 3.24 -6.40 -0.65
C ALA A 52 3.16 -7.81 -1.27
N SER A 53 1.97 -8.36 -1.55
CA SER A 53 1.82 -9.77 -1.94
C SER A 53 0.66 -10.06 -2.90
N LEU A 54 0.52 -9.26 -3.96
CA LEU A 54 -0.59 -9.42 -4.91
C LEU A 54 -0.11 -10.04 -6.23
N ASP A 55 -0.94 -10.93 -6.78
CA ASP A 55 -0.83 -11.36 -8.16
C ASP A 55 -1.08 -10.17 -9.09
N VAL A 56 -0.38 -10.14 -10.23
CA VAL A 56 -0.38 -9.02 -11.20
C VAL A 56 -1.80 -8.63 -11.63
N ASP A 57 -2.69 -9.61 -11.81
CA ASP A 57 -4.07 -9.37 -12.24
C ASP A 57 -4.94 -8.69 -11.16
N ASN A 58 -4.66 -8.95 -9.89
CA ASN A 58 -5.35 -8.32 -8.77
C ASN A 58 -4.74 -6.96 -8.39
N GLU A 59 -3.49 -6.70 -8.76
CA GLU A 59 -2.78 -5.47 -8.37
C GLU A 59 -3.44 -4.23 -8.99
N SER A 60 -3.85 -4.28 -10.26
CA SER A 60 -4.47 -3.14 -10.95
C SER A 60 -5.82 -2.73 -10.35
N MET A 61 -6.70 -3.70 -10.06
CA MET A 61 -8.02 -3.44 -9.45
C MET A 61 -7.90 -2.90 -8.02
N ILE A 62 -6.94 -3.41 -7.26
CA ILE A 62 -6.67 -2.93 -5.91
C ILE A 62 -6.09 -1.52 -5.94
N GLN A 63 -5.18 -1.21 -6.86
CA GLN A 63 -4.62 0.13 -7.05
C GLN A 63 -5.70 1.14 -7.43
N GLU A 64 -6.60 0.80 -8.34
CA GLU A 64 -7.75 1.65 -8.69
C GLU A 64 -8.65 1.92 -7.48
N SER A 65 -8.95 0.87 -6.70
CA SER A 65 -9.77 0.98 -5.50
C SER A 65 -9.09 1.86 -4.44
N ILE A 66 -7.78 1.69 -4.22
CA ILE A 66 -7.01 2.52 -3.30
C ILE A 66 -7.00 3.99 -3.78
N SER A 67 -6.77 4.23 -5.07
CA SER A 67 -6.75 5.58 -5.64
C SER A 67 -8.07 6.32 -5.38
N LYS A 68 -9.21 5.64 -5.55
CA LYS A 68 -10.53 6.19 -5.23
C LYS A 68 -10.72 6.42 -3.73
N LEU A 69 -10.21 5.49 -2.89
CA LEU A 69 -10.35 5.57 -1.44
C LEU A 69 -9.62 6.78 -0.85
N ILE A 70 -8.44 7.10 -1.37
CA ILE A 70 -7.56 8.16 -0.83
C ILE A 70 -7.90 9.56 -1.37
N GLU A 71 -8.77 9.67 -2.35
CA GLU A 71 -9.15 10.94 -2.94
C GLU A 71 -9.72 11.91 -1.90
N ASN A 72 -9.13 13.13 -1.84
CA ASN A 72 -9.47 14.17 -0.86
C ASN A 72 -9.30 13.77 0.62
N LYS A 73 -8.40 12.84 0.93
CA LYS A 73 -8.12 12.40 2.29
C LYS A 73 -6.65 12.58 2.67
N THR A 74 -6.39 12.65 3.97
CA THR A 74 -5.03 12.57 4.48
C THR A 74 -4.62 11.11 4.61
N VAL A 75 -3.52 10.74 3.96
CA VAL A 75 -3.04 9.35 3.94
C VAL A 75 -1.66 9.26 4.56
N LEU A 76 -1.51 8.41 5.57
CA LEU A 76 -0.23 8.04 6.14
C LEU A 76 0.13 6.62 5.69
N ILE A 77 1.23 6.47 4.96
CA ILE A 77 1.67 5.19 4.41
C ILE A 77 2.96 4.76 5.09
N ILE A 78 2.99 3.55 5.63
CA ILE A 78 4.23 2.87 6.01
C ILE A 78 4.73 2.14 4.78
N ALA A 79 5.86 2.59 4.24
CA ALA A 79 6.40 2.08 2.99
C ALA A 79 7.60 1.16 3.23
N HIS A 80 7.54 -0.04 2.68
CA HIS A 80 8.66 -0.99 2.62
C HIS A 80 9.31 -1.05 1.22
N ARG A 81 8.70 -0.39 0.23
CA ARG A 81 9.20 -0.30 -1.15
C ARG A 81 9.23 1.15 -1.60
N MET A 82 10.34 1.56 -2.20
CA MET A 82 10.49 2.96 -2.63
C MET A 82 9.46 3.40 -3.69
N ARG A 83 8.97 2.49 -4.53
CA ARG A 83 7.90 2.81 -5.48
C ARG A 83 6.59 3.24 -4.80
N THR A 84 6.37 2.84 -3.55
CA THR A 84 5.19 3.24 -2.76
C THR A 84 5.24 4.71 -2.36
N VAL A 85 6.44 5.30 -2.31
CA VAL A 85 6.65 6.71 -1.96
C VAL A 85 6.82 7.62 -3.18
N ASP A 86 6.68 7.07 -4.40
CA ASP A 86 6.63 7.90 -5.60
C ASP A 86 5.29 8.66 -5.63
N GLY A 87 5.37 9.99 -5.76
CA GLY A 87 4.19 10.85 -5.83
C GLY A 87 3.57 11.26 -4.49
N VAL A 88 4.21 10.93 -3.35
CA VAL A 88 3.74 11.44 -2.04
C VAL A 88 4.14 12.91 -1.85
N ASP A 89 3.34 13.66 -1.08
CA ASP A 89 3.60 15.08 -0.79
C ASP A 89 4.73 15.28 0.21
N HIS A 90 4.87 14.36 1.17
CA HIS A 90 5.81 14.48 2.28
C HIS A 90 6.33 13.11 2.71
N ILE A 91 7.61 13.07 3.05
CA ILE A 91 8.29 11.88 3.57
C ILE A 91 8.79 12.14 4.97
N VAL A 92 8.65 11.16 5.84
CA VAL A 92 9.24 11.11 7.17
C VAL A 92 10.09 9.85 7.27
N VAL A 93 11.38 10.01 7.49
CA VAL A 93 12.32 8.90 7.71
C VAL A 93 12.54 8.72 9.20
N LEU A 94 12.20 7.54 9.69
CA LEU A 94 12.43 7.15 11.08
C LEU A 94 13.72 6.34 11.19
N LYS A 95 14.52 6.65 12.20
CA LYS A 95 15.69 5.88 12.61
C LYS A 95 15.75 5.82 14.12
N ASP A 96 15.93 4.63 14.67
CA ASP A 96 16.03 4.38 16.12
C ASP A 96 14.84 5.00 16.91
N GLY A 97 13.63 4.97 16.33
CA GLY A 97 12.41 5.46 16.95
C GLY A 97 12.22 6.98 16.91
N VAL A 98 13.12 7.73 16.25
CA VAL A 98 13.02 9.19 16.12
C VAL A 98 12.94 9.61 14.65
N VAL A 99 12.36 10.80 14.42
CA VAL A 99 12.38 11.40 13.07
C VAL A 99 13.81 11.85 12.79
N PHE A 100 14.44 11.21 11.82
CA PHE A 100 15.81 11.49 11.41
C PHE A 100 15.86 12.57 10.32
N GLU A 101 14.99 12.47 9.32
CA GLU A 101 14.81 13.47 8.26
C GLU A 101 13.36 13.49 7.80
N GLN A 102 12.91 14.64 7.30
CA GLN A 102 11.57 14.79 6.74
C GLN A 102 11.53 15.92 5.72
N GLY A 103 10.64 15.83 4.75
CA GLY A 103 10.47 16.85 3.73
C GLY A 103 9.81 16.33 2.46
N LYS A 104 9.80 17.18 1.44
CA LYS A 104 9.33 16.76 0.12
C LYS A 104 10.34 15.78 -0.51
N PRO A 105 9.87 14.78 -1.27
CA PRO A 105 10.75 13.79 -1.92
C PRO A 105 11.87 14.44 -2.75
N GLN A 106 11.56 15.52 -3.46
CA GLN A 106 12.52 16.23 -4.32
C GLN A 106 13.65 16.88 -3.51
N ASP A 107 13.32 17.46 -2.35
CA ASP A 107 14.30 18.13 -1.48
C ASP A 107 15.21 17.09 -0.81
N LEU A 108 14.63 15.99 -0.33
CA LEU A 108 15.37 14.90 0.30
C LEU A 108 16.30 14.15 -0.68
N LYS A 109 15.94 14.06 -1.96
CA LYS A 109 16.83 13.49 -3.00
C LYS A 109 18.09 14.33 -3.23
N GLN A 110 18.06 15.63 -2.93
CA GLN A 110 19.21 16.52 -3.06
C GLN A 110 20.11 16.55 -1.82
N GLN A 111 19.58 16.16 -0.66
CA GLN A 111 20.33 16.09 0.59
C GLN A 111 21.10 14.78 0.68
N ASN A 112 22.26 14.78 1.36
CA ASN A 112 23.02 13.57 1.64
C ASN A 112 22.44 12.84 2.88
N GLY A 113 21.20 12.31 2.75
CA GLY A 113 20.46 11.67 3.81
C GLY A 113 20.19 10.18 3.55
N ILE A 114 19.51 9.56 4.49
CA ILE A 114 19.10 8.15 4.42
C ILE A 114 18.16 7.92 3.22
N TYR A 115 17.21 8.83 3.00
CA TYR A 115 16.26 8.71 1.89
C TYR A 115 16.95 8.65 0.52
N LYS A 116 17.90 9.57 0.27
CA LYS A 116 18.68 9.55 -0.97
C LYS A 116 19.42 8.23 -1.15
N HIS A 117 20.08 7.75 -0.09
CA HIS A 117 20.81 6.49 -0.13
C HIS A 117 19.89 5.29 -0.44
N MET A 118 18.69 5.25 0.14
CA MET A 118 17.69 4.21 -0.15
C MET A 118 17.23 4.24 -1.61
N VAL A 119 17.00 5.43 -2.18
CA VAL A 119 16.64 5.60 -3.60
C VAL A 119 17.76 5.09 -4.51
N GLU A 120 19.01 5.45 -4.23
CA GLU A 120 20.18 5.02 -5.01
C GLU A 120 20.39 3.51 -4.98
N MET A 121 20.27 2.88 -3.81
CA MET A 121 20.37 1.42 -3.67
C MET A 121 19.29 0.68 -4.46
N GLN A 122 18.06 1.18 -4.47
CA GLN A 122 16.98 0.56 -5.23
C GLN A 122 17.19 0.69 -6.74
N MET A 123 17.67 1.82 -7.23
CA MET A 123 18.02 1.99 -8.64
C MET A 123 19.11 1.01 -9.07
N GLN A 124 20.11 0.75 -8.24
CA GLN A 124 21.15 -0.24 -8.50
C GLN A 124 20.59 -1.66 -8.55
N SER A 125 19.68 -2.04 -7.64
CA SER A 125 19.07 -3.38 -7.64
C SER A 125 18.15 -3.65 -8.84
N HIS A 126 17.59 -2.61 -9.45
CA HIS A 126 16.78 -2.74 -10.69
C HIS A 126 17.67 -3.01 -11.90
N ASN A 127 18.84 -2.39 -11.98
CA ASN A 127 19.78 -2.59 -13.10
C ASN A 127 20.44 -3.98 -13.10
N TRP A 128 20.48 -4.68 -11.95
CA TRP A 128 21.07 -6.03 -11.82
C TRP A 128 20.17 -7.18 -12.33
N LYS A 129 18.91 -6.92 -12.65
CA LYS A 129 17.97 -7.95 -13.12
C LYS A 129 17.96 -8.17 -14.64
N TYR A 130 18.82 -7.51 -15.40
CA TYR A 130 18.86 -7.56 -16.86
C TYR A 130 20.25 -7.94 -17.45
N GLU A 131 21.12 -8.62 -16.65
CA GLU A 131 22.28 -9.34 -17.18
C GLU A 131 22.09 -10.89 -16.95
#